data_5ac1cc40ce01f27fbb7bee826ac8b0d2
#
_entry.id   5ac1cc40ce01f27fbb7bee826ac8b0d2
#
_cell.length_a   1.000
_cell.length_b   1.000
_cell.length_c   1.000
_cell.angle_alpha   90.00
_cell.angle_beta   90.00
_cell.angle_gamma   90.00
#
_symmetry.space_group_name_H-M   'P 1'
#
loop_
_entity.id
_entity.type
_entity.pdbx_description
1 polymer ?
#
loop_
_entity_poly.entity_id
_entity_poly.type
_entity_poly.pdbx_seq_one_letter_code
_entity_poly.pdbx_strand_id
1 'polypeptide(L)'
;IVLFIVAYAFVMTEEITHLRKSKPVLFVAGIIWAMIAWVGVQTGNSYAVKKELMHAFDEFNQLMLFLLVAMTYINSMTERNVFEKLRSILLNQNFSYKKLFWITGFISFFLSPIADNLTTALTLCAVVLAVGKGNKNFTSISCVNIVVAANAGGAFSPFGDITTLMVWQAGYVEFFQFLKLFLPSLVNFIIPSFIMIFFIDGSAD
;
A
#
# COMPACT_ATOMS: atom_id res chain seq x y z
N ILE A 1 -2.24 -23.60 -13.90
CA ILE A 1 -1.03 -22.80 -14.09
C ILE A 1 -1.14 -21.93 -15.35
N VAL A 2 -1.42 -22.49 -16.54
CA VAL A 2 -1.51 -21.73 -17.82
C VAL A 2 -2.52 -20.58 -17.72
N LEU A 3 -3.74 -20.84 -17.25
CA LEU A 3 -4.79 -19.83 -17.06
C LEU A 3 -4.34 -18.69 -16.11
N PHE A 4 -3.62 -19.04 -15.06
CA PHE A 4 -3.06 -18.07 -14.13
C PHE A 4 -2.02 -17.16 -14.81
N ILE A 5 -1.08 -17.75 -15.57
CA ILE A 5 -0.07 -16.98 -16.32
C ILE A 5 -0.74 -16.04 -17.32
N VAL A 6 -1.76 -16.51 -18.06
CA VAL A 6 -2.52 -15.70 -19.00
C VAL A 6 -3.23 -14.53 -18.30
N ALA A 7 -3.88 -14.78 -17.16
CA ALA A 7 -4.51 -13.70 -16.39
C ALA A 7 -3.51 -12.62 -15.96
N TYR A 8 -2.33 -13.03 -15.47
CA TYR A 8 -1.29 -12.09 -15.07
C TYR A 8 -0.67 -11.34 -16.27
N ALA A 9 -0.56 -11.97 -17.43
CA ALA A 9 -0.15 -11.27 -18.65
C ALA A 9 -1.14 -10.14 -19.00
N PHE A 10 -2.46 -10.37 -18.86
CA PHE A 10 -3.46 -9.32 -19.03
C PHE A 10 -3.37 -8.21 -17.97
N VAL A 11 -3.02 -8.54 -16.73
CA VAL A 11 -2.76 -7.55 -15.68
C VAL A 11 -1.58 -6.64 -16.03
N MET A 12 -0.51 -7.21 -16.59
CA MET A 12 0.67 -6.42 -17.00
C MET A 12 0.40 -5.53 -18.21
N THR A 13 -0.60 -5.86 -19.04
CA THR A 13 -0.98 -5.09 -20.23
C THR A 13 -2.13 -4.10 -19.97
N GLU A 14 -2.41 -3.74 -18.71
CA GLU A 14 -3.49 -2.81 -18.33
C GLU A 14 -3.41 -1.48 -19.08
N GLU A 15 -2.20 -0.92 -19.22
CA GLU A 15 -1.99 0.37 -19.90
C GLU A 15 -2.35 0.30 -21.40
N ILE A 16 -2.26 -0.88 -22.01
CA ILE A 16 -2.58 -1.11 -23.42
C ILE A 16 -4.05 -1.48 -23.61
N THR A 17 -4.57 -2.34 -22.73
CA THR A 17 -5.91 -2.91 -22.85
C THR A 17 -6.99 -2.04 -22.20
N HIS A 18 -6.60 -1.08 -21.35
CA HIS A 18 -7.50 -0.26 -20.51
C HIS A 18 -8.45 -1.09 -19.63
N LEU A 19 -8.12 -2.36 -19.40
CA LEU A 19 -8.86 -3.26 -18.51
C LEU A 19 -8.31 -3.13 -17.09
N ARG A 20 -9.16 -2.80 -16.11
CA ARG A 20 -8.76 -2.80 -14.70
C ARG A 20 -8.20 -4.17 -14.31
N LYS A 21 -7.08 -4.20 -13.60
CA LYS A 21 -6.35 -5.41 -13.15
C LYS A 21 -7.25 -6.48 -12.52
N SER A 22 -8.28 -6.07 -11.78
CA SER A 22 -9.20 -6.98 -11.10
C SER A 22 -10.06 -7.83 -12.06
N LYS A 23 -10.43 -7.32 -13.24
CA LYS A 23 -11.36 -8.01 -14.15
C LYS A 23 -10.82 -9.35 -14.68
N PRO A 24 -9.63 -9.39 -15.32
CA PRO A 24 -9.09 -10.65 -15.83
C PRO A 24 -8.80 -11.64 -14.71
N VAL A 25 -8.34 -11.16 -13.53
CA VAL A 25 -8.04 -12.02 -12.38
C VAL A 25 -9.31 -12.68 -11.84
N LEU A 26 -10.37 -11.91 -11.61
CA LEU A 26 -11.66 -12.44 -11.13
C LEU A 26 -12.28 -13.44 -12.11
N PHE A 27 -12.25 -13.14 -13.41
CA PHE A 27 -12.79 -14.02 -14.43
C PHE A 27 -12.05 -15.36 -14.47
N VAL A 28 -10.72 -15.33 -14.49
CA VAL A 28 -9.91 -16.54 -14.50
C VAL A 28 -10.00 -17.31 -13.18
N ALA A 29 -10.09 -16.65 -12.04
CA ALA A 29 -10.34 -17.29 -10.76
C ALA A 29 -11.66 -18.08 -10.78
N GLY A 30 -12.73 -17.50 -11.33
CA GLY A 30 -14.00 -18.20 -11.52
C GLY A 30 -13.88 -19.45 -12.38
N ILE A 31 -13.14 -19.40 -13.49
CA ILE A 31 -12.89 -20.54 -14.37
C ILE A 31 -12.09 -21.63 -13.63
N ILE A 32 -11.04 -21.25 -12.90
CA ILE A 32 -10.21 -22.19 -12.15
C ILE A 32 -11.06 -22.92 -11.08
N TRP A 33 -11.90 -22.20 -10.33
CA TRP A 33 -12.78 -22.81 -9.35
C TRP A 33 -13.84 -23.71 -9.99
N ALA A 34 -14.39 -23.34 -11.15
CA ALA A 34 -15.31 -24.19 -11.91
C ALA A 34 -14.63 -25.50 -12.36
N MET A 35 -13.39 -25.43 -12.83
CA MET A 35 -12.61 -26.62 -13.21
C MET A 35 -12.30 -27.51 -12.00
N ILE A 36 -11.92 -26.92 -10.87
CA ILE A 36 -11.67 -27.68 -9.62
C ILE A 36 -12.95 -28.38 -9.16
N ALA A 37 -14.08 -27.68 -9.21
CA ALA A 37 -15.37 -28.26 -8.85
C ALA A 37 -15.76 -29.43 -9.78
N TRP A 38 -15.56 -29.27 -11.09
CA TRP A 38 -15.80 -30.34 -12.06
C TRP A 38 -14.96 -31.58 -11.77
N VAL A 39 -13.64 -31.40 -11.57
CA VAL A 39 -12.75 -32.52 -11.22
C VAL A 39 -13.16 -33.15 -9.87
N GLY A 40 -13.53 -32.35 -8.90
CA GLY A 40 -14.00 -32.82 -7.59
C GLY A 40 -15.24 -33.70 -7.68
N VAL A 41 -16.17 -33.40 -8.59
CA VAL A 41 -17.35 -34.23 -8.86
C VAL A 41 -16.93 -35.58 -9.49
N GLN A 42 -16.05 -35.52 -10.51
CA GLN A 42 -15.58 -36.73 -11.20
C GLN A 42 -14.77 -37.66 -10.32
N THR A 43 -14.04 -37.14 -9.37
CA THR A 43 -13.18 -37.91 -8.43
C THR A 43 -13.89 -38.30 -7.13
N GLY A 44 -15.16 -37.92 -6.96
CA GLY A 44 -15.92 -38.19 -5.71
C GLY A 44 -15.46 -37.33 -4.53
N ASN A 45 -14.64 -36.30 -4.75
CA ASN A 45 -14.04 -35.47 -3.70
C ASN A 45 -14.72 -34.11 -3.54
N SER A 46 -16.00 -34.00 -3.89
CA SER A 46 -16.78 -32.76 -3.87
C SER A 46 -16.83 -32.11 -2.49
N TYR A 47 -16.79 -32.89 -1.40
CA TYR A 47 -16.78 -32.36 -0.04
C TYR A 47 -15.51 -31.57 0.27
N ALA A 48 -14.34 -32.08 -0.10
CA ALA A 48 -13.07 -31.42 0.12
C ALA A 48 -13.01 -30.11 -0.71
N VAL A 49 -13.42 -30.14 -1.97
CA VAL A 49 -13.49 -28.95 -2.82
C VAL A 49 -14.41 -27.87 -2.22
N LYS A 50 -15.60 -28.28 -1.72
CA LYS A 50 -16.52 -27.36 -1.06
C LYS A 50 -15.90 -26.74 0.21
N LYS A 51 -15.19 -27.53 1.01
CA LYS A 51 -14.51 -27.08 2.22
C LYS A 51 -13.46 -26.02 1.91
N GLU A 52 -12.60 -26.28 0.92
CA GLU A 52 -11.56 -25.33 0.50
C GLU A 52 -12.14 -24.04 -0.10
N LEU A 53 -13.22 -24.16 -0.87
CA LEU A 53 -13.93 -22.99 -1.39
C LEU A 53 -14.51 -22.12 -0.26
N MET A 54 -15.14 -22.75 0.74
CA MET A 54 -15.67 -22.03 1.91
C MET A 54 -14.56 -21.37 2.72
N HIS A 55 -13.43 -22.05 2.89
CA HIS A 55 -12.27 -21.44 3.56
C HIS A 55 -11.76 -20.22 2.82
N ALA A 56 -11.63 -20.27 1.49
CA ALA A 56 -11.24 -19.12 0.68
C ALA A 56 -12.27 -17.96 0.77
N PHE A 57 -13.56 -18.26 0.85
CA PHE A 57 -14.59 -17.23 1.08
C PHE A 57 -14.50 -16.62 2.48
N ASP A 58 -14.21 -17.41 3.50
CA ASP A 58 -14.07 -16.91 4.88
C ASP A 58 -12.86 -15.97 5.00
N GLU A 59 -11.72 -16.31 4.39
CA GLU A 59 -10.55 -15.42 4.31
C GLU A 59 -10.88 -14.13 3.58
N PHE A 60 -11.54 -14.22 2.42
CA PHE A 60 -11.97 -13.06 1.66
C PHE A 60 -12.93 -12.16 2.44
N ASN A 61 -13.92 -12.75 3.11
CA ASN A 61 -14.89 -11.99 3.90
C ASN A 61 -14.24 -11.28 5.08
N GLN A 62 -13.31 -11.92 5.78
CA GLN A 62 -12.57 -11.30 6.88
C GLN A 62 -11.76 -10.08 6.38
N LEU A 63 -11.04 -10.25 5.27
CA LEU A 63 -10.28 -9.17 4.64
C LEU A 63 -11.21 -8.03 4.19
N MET A 64 -12.32 -8.35 3.54
CA MET A 64 -13.29 -7.38 3.04
C MET A 64 -13.94 -6.56 4.18
N LEU A 65 -14.37 -7.22 5.25
CA LEU A 65 -14.97 -6.56 6.41
C LEU A 65 -13.95 -5.63 7.09
N PHE A 66 -12.71 -6.09 7.24
CA PHE A 66 -11.66 -5.26 7.80
C PHE A 66 -11.40 -4.02 6.93
N LEU A 67 -11.24 -4.21 5.62
CA LEU A 67 -11.00 -3.10 4.68
C LEU A 67 -12.16 -2.10 4.69
N LEU A 68 -13.40 -2.58 4.80
CA LEU A 68 -14.58 -1.71 4.88
C LEU A 68 -14.50 -0.80 6.12
N VAL A 69 -14.17 -1.36 7.28
CA VAL A 69 -14.00 -0.59 8.53
C VAL A 69 -12.82 0.38 8.41
N ALA A 70 -11.67 -0.09 7.95
CA ALA A 70 -10.47 0.74 7.78
C ALA A 70 -10.70 1.90 6.81
N MET A 71 -11.31 1.65 5.65
CA MET A 71 -11.63 2.68 4.66
C MET A 71 -12.67 3.68 5.19
N THR A 72 -13.64 3.23 5.98
CA THR A 72 -14.61 4.13 6.63
C THR A 72 -13.90 5.07 7.60
N TYR A 73 -12.93 4.56 8.36
CA TYR A 73 -12.11 5.37 9.27
C TYR A 73 -11.28 6.41 8.50
N ILE A 74 -10.58 5.99 7.45
CA ILE A 74 -9.76 6.89 6.61
C ILE A 74 -10.64 7.94 5.94
N ASN A 75 -11.79 7.56 5.38
CA ASN A 75 -12.75 8.50 4.80
C ASN A 75 -13.25 9.52 5.82
N SER A 76 -13.56 9.09 7.04
CA SER A 76 -13.98 10.00 8.12
C SER A 76 -12.87 11.01 8.48
N MET A 77 -11.60 10.59 8.48
CA MET A 77 -10.47 11.52 8.67
C MET A 77 -10.34 12.51 7.51
N THR A 78 -10.58 12.05 6.28
CA THR A 78 -10.54 12.86 5.06
C THR A 78 -11.67 13.90 5.08
N GLU A 79 -12.90 13.49 5.39
CA GLU A 79 -14.06 14.40 5.51
C GLU A 79 -13.87 15.46 6.59
N ARG A 80 -13.16 15.12 7.67
CA ARG A 80 -12.79 16.06 8.74
C ARG A 80 -11.59 16.94 8.40
N ASN A 81 -11.08 16.88 7.17
CA ASN A 81 -9.94 17.64 6.69
C ASN A 81 -8.64 17.44 7.50
N VAL A 82 -8.45 16.27 8.13
CA VAL A 82 -7.26 15.98 8.93
C VAL A 82 -6.00 16.06 8.06
N PHE A 83 -6.04 15.44 6.88
CA PHE A 83 -4.92 15.43 5.93
C PHE A 83 -4.68 16.81 5.29
N GLU A 84 -5.76 17.57 4.99
CA GLU A 84 -5.64 18.94 4.48
C GLU A 84 -5.07 19.88 5.54
N LYS A 85 -5.41 19.70 6.80
CA LYS A 85 -4.80 20.46 7.91
C LYS A 85 -3.31 20.16 8.02
N LEU A 86 -2.91 18.87 7.96
CA LEU A 86 -1.49 18.47 7.95
C LEU A 86 -0.75 19.15 6.78
N ARG A 87 -1.32 19.08 5.59
CA ARG A 87 -0.80 19.75 4.39
C ARG A 87 -0.65 21.25 4.60
N SER A 88 -1.67 21.92 5.11
CA SER A 88 -1.65 23.37 5.36
C SER A 88 -0.56 23.76 6.38
N ILE A 89 -0.39 22.98 7.44
CA ILE A 89 0.67 23.21 8.44
C ILE A 89 2.05 23.14 7.77
N LEU A 90 2.28 22.13 6.93
CA LEU A 90 3.57 21.96 6.26
C LEU A 90 3.84 23.04 5.21
N LEU A 91 2.81 23.50 4.48
CA LEU A 91 2.94 24.57 3.49
C LEU A 91 3.17 25.96 4.11
N ASN A 92 2.62 26.21 5.29
CA ASN A 92 2.78 27.48 5.98
C ASN A 92 4.16 27.66 6.65
N GLN A 93 4.94 26.58 6.72
CA GLN A 93 6.31 26.62 7.24
C GLN A 93 7.28 26.80 6.06
N ASN A 94 8.04 27.89 6.04
CA ASN A 94 9.07 28.12 5.02
C ASN A 94 10.28 27.21 5.25
N PHE A 95 10.08 25.91 5.03
CA PHE A 95 11.14 24.91 5.13
C PHE A 95 12.02 24.90 3.89
N SER A 96 13.35 24.81 4.08
CA SER A 96 14.25 24.49 2.98
C SER A 96 13.92 23.11 2.39
N TYR A 97 14.25 22.90 1.11
CA TYR A 97 13.98 21.63 0.41
C TYR A 97 14.52 20.41 1.16
N LYS A 98 15.74 20.45 1.68
CA LYS A 98 16.33 19.37 2.46
C LYS A 98 15.58 19.11 3.76
N LYS A 99 15.11 20.17 4.45
CA LYS A 99 14.32 20.03 5.66
C LYS A 99 12.94 19.44 5.37
N LEU A 100 12.28 19.89 4.31
CA LEU A 100 10.98 19.36 3.90
C LEU A 100 11.09 17.89 3.48
N PHE A 101 12.13 17.50 2.74
CA PHE A 101 12.43 16.12 2.37
C PHE A 101 12.46 15.20 3.59
N TRP A 102 13.19 15.53 4.65
CA TRP A 102 13.25 14.74 5.87
C TRP A 102 11.95 14.74 6.65
N ILE A 103 11.31 15.90 6.82
CA ILE A 103 10.04 16.01 7.56
C ILE A 103 8.96 15.17 6.88
N THR A 104 8.80 15.28 5.57
CA THR A 104 7.78 14.50 4.85
C THR A 104 8.09 13.01 4.86
N GLY A 105 9.36 12.62 4.78
CA GLY A 105 9.78 11.22 4.93
C GLY A 105 9.46 10.65 6.31
N PHE A 106 9.82 11.35 7.39
CA PHE A 106 9.51 10.89 8.75
C PHE A 106 7.99 10.85 9.01
N ILE A 107 7.26 11.88 8.61
CA ILE A 107 5.79 11.87 8.74
C ILE A 107 5.22 10.68 7.95
N SER A 108 5.71 10.42 6.74
CA SER A 108 5.29 9.28 5.93
C SER A 108 5.52 7.95 6.64
N PHE A 109 6.69 7.77 7.21
CA PHE A 109 7.06 6.56 7.93
C PHE A 109 6.16 6.28 9.15
N PHE A 110 5.82 7.30 9.94
CA PHE A 110 4.99 7.13 11.12
C PHE A 110 3.48 7.21 10.86
N LEU A 111 3.05 7.86 9.79
CA LEU A 111 1.64 7.96 9.44
C LEU A 111 1.14 6.71 8.72
N SER A 112 1.97 6.08 7.92
CA SER A 112 1.61 4.90 7.12
C SER A 112 1.06 3.71 7.94
N PRO A 113 1.59 3.37 9.11
CA PRO A 113 1.01 2.32 9.97
C PRO A 113 -0.44 2.53 10.38
N ILE A 114 -0.96 3.76 10.25
CA ILE A 114 -2.30 4.17 10.71
C ILE A 114 -3.23 4.46 9.53
N ALA A 115 -2.71 5.17 8.50
CA ALA A 115 -3.51 5.73 7.42
C ALA A 115 -3.31 5.03 6.07
N ASP A 116 -2.73 3.86 6.04
CA ASP A 116 -2.21 3.10 4.91
C ASP A 116 -1.11 3.82 4.10
N ASN A 117 -0.36 3.04 3.33
CA ASN A 117 0.78 3.55 2.56
C ASN A 117 0.36 4.44 1.38
N LEU A 118 -0.76 4.11 0.70
CA LEU A 118 -1.22 4.87 -0.46
C LEU A 118 -1.75 6.25 -0.05
N THR A 119 -2.65 6.31 0.94
CA THR A 119 -3.20 7.57 1.46
C THR A 119 -2.11 8.48 1.99
N THR A 120 -1.15 7.92 2.73
CA THR A 120 0.01 8.64 3.25
C THR A 120 0.86 9.22 2.12
N ALA A 121 1.21 8.38 1.13
CA ALA A 121 2.04 8.81 0.01
C ALA A 121 1.35 9.91 -0.81
N LEU A 122 0.08 9.75 -1.18
CA LEU A 122 -0.66 10.74 -1.96
C LEU A 122 -0.76 12.08 -1.22
N THR A 123 -1.05 12.05 0.09
CA THR A 123 -1.18 13.28 0.89
C THR A 123 0.13 14.06 0.94
N LEU A 124 1.24 13.38 1.23
CA LEU A 124 2.53 14.04 1.41
C LEU A 124 3.21 14.39 0.08
N CYS A 125 3.02 13.59 -0.97
CA CYS A 125 3.44 13.98 -2.33
C CYS A 125 2.73 15.25 -2.79
N ALA A 126 1.45 15.45 -2.47
CA ALA A 126 0.74 16.69 -2.78
C ALA A 126 1.35 17.92 -2.09
N VAL A 127 1.92 17.78 -0.88
CA VAL A 127 2.68 18.84 -0.21
C VAL A 127 3.94 19.18 -0.99
N VAL A 128 4.74 18.17 -1.32
CA VAL A 128 6.01 18.32 -2.05
C VAL A 128 5.78 18.93 -3.43
N LEU A 129 4.73 18.49 -4.14
CA LEU A 129 4.34 19.06 -5.44
C LEU A 129 3.95 20.55 -5.34
N ALA A 130 3.29 20.94 -4.26
CA ALA A 130 2.87 22.33 -4.05
C ALA A 130 4.06 23.25 -3.74
N VAL A 131 5.04 22.78 -2.97
CA VAL A 131 6.25 23.57 -2.61
C VAL A 131 7.29 23.52 -3.73
N GLY A 132 7.46 22.39 -4.37
CA GLY A 132 8.50 22.14 -5.38
C GLY A 132 8.20 22.73 -6.76
N LYS A 133 7.25 23.68 -6.90
CA LYS A 133 6.91 24.32 -8.18
C LYS A 133 8.16 24.92 -8.82
N GLY A 134 8.62 24.31 -9.92
CA GLY A 134 9.80 24.72 -10.67
C GLY A 134 11.05 23.86 -10.44
N ASN A 135 11.16 23.15 -9.33
CA ASN A 135 12.27 22.22 -9.07
C ASN A 135 11.84 20.75 -9.24
N LYS A 136 11.94 20.26 -10.49
CA LYS A 136 11.56 18.88 -10.83
C LYS A 136 12.40 17.84 -10.08
N ASN A 137 13.69 18.14 -9.87
CA ASN A 137 14.60 17.22 -9.19
C ASN A 137 14.20 17.02 -7.74
N PHE A 138 14.01 18.11 -6.99
CA PHE A 138 13.51 18.05 -5.61
C PHE A 138 12.19 17.30 -5.52
N THR A 139 11.23 17.64 -6.39
CA THR A 139 9.90 17.02 -6.38
C THR A 139 9.96 15.53 -6.62
N SER A 140 10.69 15.07 -7.64
CA SER A 140 10.78 13.65 -7.97
C SER A 140 11.46 12.86 -6.85
N ILE A 141 12.60 13.33 -6.35
CA ILE A 141 13.36 12.65 -5.31
C ILE A 141 12.57 12.61 -4.00
N SER A 142 11.91 13.70 -3.63
CA SER A 142 11.10 13.75 -2.41
C SER A 142 9.86 12.86 -2.49
N CYS A 143 9.18 12.76 -3.65
CA CYS A 143 8.08 11.83 -3.83
C CYS A 143 8.56 10.37 -3.74
N VAL A 144 9.70 10.03 -4.31
CA VAL A 144 10.29 8.68 -4.15
C VAL A 144 10.59 8.39 -2.68
N ASN A 145 11.19 9.35 -1.97
CA ASN A 145 11.46 9.21 -0.54
C ASN A 145 10.20 8.98 0.30
N ILE A 146 9.13 9.73 0.02
CA ILE A 146 7.82 9.57 0.69
C ILE A 146 7.26 8.17 0.46
N VAL A 147 7.31 7.66 -0.78
CA VAL A 147 6.83 6.31 -1.11
C VAL A 147 7.67 5.24 -0.41
N VAL A 148 9.00 5.36 -0.42
CA VAL A 148 9.89 4.45 0.31
C VAL A 148 9.59 4.47 1.80
N ALA A 149 9.44 5.66 2.38
CA ALA A 149 9.13 5.83 3.80
C ALA A 149 7.75 5.27 4.16
N ALA A 150 6.72 5.50 3.33
CA ALA A 150 5.38 4.96 3.56
C ALA A 150 5.36 3.43 3.53
N ASN A 151 6.00 2.82 2.53
CA ASN A 151 6.08 1.35 2.44
C ASN A 151 6.89 0.76 3.60
N ALA A 152 8.02 1.36 3.95
CA ALA A 152 8.82 0.92 5.10
C ALA A 152 8.03 1.06 6.42
N GLY A 153 7.33 2.17 6.60
CA GLY A 153 6.47 2.41 7.76
C GLY A 153 5.29 1.45 7.83
N GLY A 154 4.66 1.15 6.70
CA GLY A 154 3.56 0.17 6.64
C GLY A 154 3.96 -1.24 7.07
N ALA A 155 5.22 -1.62 6.88
CA ALA A 155 5.68 -2.98 7.12
C ALA A 155 5.72 -3.40 8.60
N PHE A 156 5.86 -2.47 9.55
CA PHE A 156 5.89 -2.80 10.98
C PHE A 156 4.53 -2.73 11.67
N SER A 157 3.44 -2.64 10.90
CA SER A 157 2.07 -2.67 11.40
C SER A 157 1.21 -3.60 10.53
N PRO A 158 0.28 -4.35 11.11
CA PRO A 158 -0.70 -5.11 10.34
C PRO A 158 -1.60 -4.23 9.47
N PHE A 159 -1.77 -2.95 9.84
CA PHE A 159 -2.71 -2.02 9.20
C PHE A 159 -2.07 -1.12 8.14
N GLY A 160 -0.74 -1.09 8.08
CA GLY A 160 -0.02 -0.20 7.17
C GLY A 160 -0.03 -0.64 5.70
N ASP A 161 -0.24 -1.94 5.46
CA ASP A 161 -0.31 -2.52 4.12
C ASP A 161 -1.29 -3.70 4.10
N ILE A 162 -1.93 -3.93 2.95
CA ILE A 162 -2.83 -5.08 2.74
C ILE A 162 -2.09 -6.42 2.90
N THR A 163 -0.82 -6.47 2.52
CA THR A 163 -0.02 -7.70 2.61
C THR A 163 0.30 -8.06 4.04
N THR A 164 0.64 -7.10 4.89
CA THR A 164 0.86 -7.31 6.33
C THR A 164 -0.44 -7.71 7.03
N LEU A 165 -1.57 -7.12 6.61
CA LEU A 165 -2.89 -7.48 7.10
C LEU A 165 -3.23 -8.94 6.81
N MET A 166 -2.98 -9.41 5.57
CA MET A 166 -3.23 -10.81 5.18
C MET A 166 -2.38 -11.79 6.01
N VAL A 167 -1.11 -11.47 6.26
CA VAL A 167 -0.22 -12.29 7.10
C VAL A 167 -0.71 -12.36 8.55
N TRP A 168 -1.21 -11.24 9.08
CA TRP A 168 -1.78 -11.19 10.43
C TRP A 168 -3.09 -11.97 10.51
N GLN A 169 -4.02 -11.81 9.57
CA GLN A 169 -5.29 -12.53 9.55
C GLN A 169 -5.12 -14.04 9.37
N ALA A 170 -4.12 -14.46 8.59
CA ALA A 170 -3.77 -15.87 8.44
C ALA A 170 -3.14 -16.48 9.71
N GLY A 171 -2.90 -15.69 10.76
CA GLY A 171 -2.37 -16.16 12.05
C GLY A 171 -0.89 -16.52 12.03
N TYR A 172 -0.15 -16.18 10.97
CA TYR A 172 1.30 -16.46 10.91
C TYR A 172 2.12 -15.59 11.83
N VAL A 173 1.67 -14.36 12.09
CA VAL A 173 2.36 -13.37 12.92
C VAL A 173 1.36 -12.69 13.84
N GLU A 174 1.66 -12.63 15.13
CA GLU A 174 0.85 -11.93 16.11
C GLU A 174 1.02 -10.40 15.98
N PHE A 175 0.01 -9.63 16.41
CA PHE A 175 -0.01 -8.17 16.30
C PHE A 175 1.28 -7.51 16.83
N PHE A 176 1.72 -7.85 18.03
CA PHE A 176 2.92 -7.24 18.61
C PHE A 176 4.24 -7.72 18.00
N GLN A 177 4.22 -8.83 17.27
CA GLN A 177 5.43 -9.30 16.58
C GLN A 177 5.80 -8.42 15.40
N PHE A 178 4.84 -7.71 14.79
CA PHE A 178 5.14 -6.71 13.75
C PHE A 178 6.06 -5.59 14.24
N LEU A 179 6.01 -5.23 15.51
CA LEU A 179 6.92 -4.24 16.09
C LEU A 179 8.41 -4.67 16.03
N LYS A 180 8.71 -5.97 15.91
CA LYS A 180 10.08 -6.43 15.68
C LYS A 180 10.62 -5.98 14.31
N LEU A 181 9.73 -5.70 13.37
CA LEU A 181 10.09 -5.17 12.05
C LEU A 181 10.38 -3.66 12.07
N PHE A 182 10.16 -2.98 13.19
CA PHE A 182 10.41 -1.53 13.29
C PHE A 182 11.85 -1.17 12.92
N LEU A 183 12.83 -1.87 13.50
CA LEU A 183 14.24 -1.57 13.23
C LEU A 183 14.64 -1.86 11.77
N PRO A 184 14.34 -3.03 11.18
CA PRO A 184 14.56 -3.26 9.76
C PRO A 184 13.84 -2.24 8.85
N SER A 185 12.61 -1.87 9.18
CA SER A 185 11.83 -0.87 8.44
C SER A 185 12.48 0.52 8.51
N LEU A 186 12.95 0.91 9.69
CA LEU A 186 13.65 2.17 9.88
C LEU A 186 14.95 2.23 9.04
N VAL A 187 15.72 1.15 9.04
CA VAL A 187 16.93 1.03 8.22
C VAL A 187 16.59 1.13 6.73
N ASN A 188 15.53 0.44 6.29
CA ASN A 188 15.04 0.48 4.92
C ASN A 188 14.56 1.87 4.47
N PHE A 189 14.08 2.70 5.39
CA PHE A 189 13.76 4.11 5.13
C PHE A 189 15.01 4.99 5.15
N ILE A 190 15.82 4.92 6.20
CA ILE A 190 16.91 5.88 6.45
C ILE A 190 18.04 5.75 5.42
N ILE A 191 18.45 4.53 5.04
CA ILE A 191 19.59 4.34 4.12
C ILE A 191 19.30 4.93 2.74
N PRO A 192 18.19 4.62 2.04
CA PRO A 192 17.89 5.25 0.76
C PRO A 192 17.70 6.77 0.89
N SER A 193 17.04 7.24 1.96
CA SER A 193 16.83 8.67 2.20
C SER A 193 18.15 9.42 2.35
N PHE A 194 19.11 8.84 3.07
CA PHE A 194 20.42 9.43 3.25
C PHE A 194 21.22 9.51 1.92
N ILE A 195 21.02 8.56 1.02
CA ILE A 195 21.62 8.61 -0.32
C ILE A 195 20.92 9.66 -1.17
N MET A 196 19.58 9.69 -1.16
CA MET A 196 18.78 10.59 -1.98
C MET A 196 18.96 12.07 -1.64
N ILE A 197 19.22 12.42 -0.37
CA ILE A 197 19.38 13.82 0.06
C ILE A 197 20.55 14.52 -0.64
N PHE A 198 21.59 13.78 -1.04
CA PHE A 198 22.74 14.36 -1.75
C PHE A 198 22.42 14.83 -3.17
N PHE A 199 21.34 14.35 -3.74
CA PHE A 199 20.88 14.72 -5.08
C PHE A 199 19.88 15.89 -5.07
N ILE A 200 19.57 16.45 -3.91
CA ILE A 200 18.69 17.62 -3.79
C ILE A 200 19.53 18.89 -3.77
N ASP A 201 19.46 19.63 -4.88
CA ASP A 201 20.07 20.93 -5.03
C ASP A 201 19.05 22.06 -4.80
N GLY A 202 19.52 23.16 -4.22
CA GLY A 202 18.76 24.39 -4.06
C GLY A 202 18.16 24.60 -2.68
N SER A 203 17.98 25.89 -2.37
CA SER A 203 17.14 26.39 -1.28
C SER A 203 15.74 26.67 -1.84
N ALA A 204 14.71 26.51 -1.02
CA ALA A 204 13.43 27.13 -1.30
C ALA A 204 13.60 28.62 -1.03
N ASP A 205 13.73 29.42 -2.10
CA ASP A 205 13.66 30.88 -2.04
C ASP A 205 12.21 31.32 -1.93
#